data_004d8e6ec3faef675d2b29918e22a8ae
#
_entry.id   004d8e6ec3faef675d2b29918e22a8ae
#
_cell.length_a   1.000
_cell.length_b   1.000
_cell.length_c   1.000
_cell.angle_alpha   90.00
_cell.angle_beta   90.00
_cell.angle_gamma   90.00
#
_symmetry.space_group_name_H-M   'P 1'
#
loop_
_entity.id
_entity.type
_entity.pdbx_description
1 polymer ?
#
loop_
_entity_poly.entity_id
_entity_poly.type
_entity_poly.pdbx_seq_one_letter_code
_entity_poly.pdbx_strand_id
1 'polypeptide(L)'
;MKARTFILMGILSLMLASCSKEAAYDGSYHHEIRLEGLVIDAESEAPVNHMEILIEWESVESPVVVYTSDKGRFSTMLAAPDNYPAVISLTISDIDGEENGGLFEGLIDKITILEEGDYREPSILTYRLSRATASESSPQSL
;
A
#
# COMPACT_ATOMS: atom_id res chain seq x y z
N MET A 1 43.62 16.83 -68.65
CA MET A 1 42.78 17.81 -67.93
C MET A 1 41.79 17.15 -67.03
N LYS A 2 41.91 17.45 -65.74
CA LYS A 2 40.89 17.42 -64.72
C LYS A 2 40.37 16.02 -64.26
N ALA A 3 41.18 15.40 -63.40
CA ALA A 3 40.69 14.58 -62.34
C ALA A 3 40.09 15.51 -61.27
N ARG A 4 38.85 15.32 -60.89
CA ARG A 4 38.27 15.86 -59.66
C ARG A 4 37.16 15.02 -59.15
N THR A 5 37.36 14.56 -57.94
CA THR A 5 36.34 14.43 -56.94
C THR A 5 35.40 13.23 -56.99
N PHE A 6 35.79 12.11 -56.35
CA PHE A 6 34.88 11.18 -55.71
C PHE A 6 35.53 10.58 -54.48
N ILE A 7 35.85 11.42 -53.49
CA ILE A 7 36.21 10.99 -52.16
C ILE A 7 35.33 11.78 -51.22
N LEU A 8 34.05 11.43 -51.11
CA LEU A 8 33.19 11.95 -50.07
C LEU A 8 31.89 11.14 -49.92
N MET A 9 31.97 9.82 -49.92
CA MET A 9 30.76 9.00 -49.68
C MET A 9 31.07 7.69 -48.94
N GLY A 10 31.97 7.78 -47.97
CA GLY A 10 32.41 6.58 -47.23
C GLY A 10 32.34 6.69 -45.69
N ILE A 11 31.80 7.76 -45.12
CA ILE A 11 31.88 7.99 -43.67
C ILE A 11 30.48 8.16 -43.01
N LEU A 12 29.42 7.73 -43.62
CA LEU A 12 28.10 7.91 -43.03
C LEU A 12 27.35 6.56 -42.80
N SER A 13 28.08 5.50 -42.55
CA SER A 13 27.46 4.18 -42.32
C SER A 13 27.89 3.49 -41.01
N LEU A 14 28.52 4.15 -40.08
CA LEU A 14 29.02 3.52 -38.86
C LEU A 14 28.43 4.08 -37.56
N MET A 15 27.28 4.73 -37.56
CA MET A 15 26.67 5.28 -36.35
C MET A 15 25.27 4.75 -36.06
N LEU A 16 24.92 3.53 -36.48
CA LEU A 16 23.64 2.93 -36.13
C LEU A 16 23.77 1.53 -35.52
N ALA A 17 24.88 1.25 -34.84
CA ALA A 17 24.93 0.17 -33.86
C ALA A 17 24.75 0.75 -32.46
N SER A 18 23.71 1.54 -32.25
CA SER A 18 23.17 1.76 -30.92
C SER A 18 22.53 0.45 -30.50
N CYS A 19 23.26 -0.36 -29.76
CA CYS A 19 22.71 -1.42 -28.95
C CYS A 19 21.62 -0.84 -28.08
N SER A 20 20.38 -0.91 -28.50
CA SER A 20 19.27 -1.03 -27.59
C SER A 20 19.47 -2.37 -26.88
N LYS A 21 20.11 -2.35 -25.72
CA LYS A 21 19.83 -3.34 -24.70
C LYS A 21 18.34 -3.17 -24.42
N GLU A 22 17.52 -3.92 -25.15
CA GLU A 22 16.23 -4.31 -24.61
C GLU A 22 16.57 -4.92 -23.28
N ALA A 23 16.30 -4.18 -22.20
CA ALA A 23 16.21 -4.77 -20.89
C ALA A 23 15.23 -5.92 -21.09
N ALA A 24 15.73 -7.15 -20.99
CA ALA A 24 14.89 -8.31 -21.00
C ALA A 24 13.83 -8.03 -19.94
N TYR A 25 12.61 -7.77 -20.37
CA TYR A 25 11.46 -7.64 -19.52
C TYR A 25 11.31 -9.03 -18.91
N ASP A 26 11.85 -9.18 -17.71
CA ASP A 26 11.68 -10.34 -16.89
C ASP A 26 10.19 -10.41 -16.59
N GLY A 27 9.44 -11.22 -17.27
CA GLY A 27 7.98 -11.30 -17.23
C GLY A 27 7.35 -11.62 -15.87
N SER A 28 7.99 -11.29 -14.78
CA SER A 28 7.41 -11.21 -13.46
C SER A 28 6.49 -9.99 -13.41
N TYR A 29 5.27 -10.17 -13.91
CA TYR A 29 4.17 -9.29 -13.54
C TYR A 29 3.97 -9.47 -12.03
N HIS A 30 4.59 -8.60 -11.23
CA HIS A 30 4.18 -8.46 -9.85
C HIS A 30 2.76 -7.90 -9.90
N HIS A 31 1.79 -8.78 -9.77
CA HIS A 31 0.41 -8.36 -9.59
C HIS A 31 0.38 -7.54 -8.30
N GLU A 32 -0.16 -6.34 -8.39
CA GLU A 32 -0.32 -5.46 -7.24
C GLU A 32 -1.76 -5.58 -6.75
N ILE A 33 -1.89 -5.62 -5.44
CA ILE A 33 -3.18 -5.57 -4.76
C ILE A 33 -3.36 -4.15 -4.23
N ARG A 34 -4.44 -3.50 -4.64
CA ARG A 34 -4.82 -2.21 -4.09
C ARG A 34 -5.70 -2.41 -2.87
N LEU A 35 -5.21 -2.00 -1.72
CA LEU A 35 -5.95 -2.02 -0.48
C LEU A 35 -6.43 -0.61 -0.12
N GLU A 36 -7.74 -0.45 0.02
CA GLU A 36 -8.36 0.83 0.38
C GLU A 36 -9.33 0.63 1.53
N GLY A 37 -9.39 1.60 2.44
CA GLY A 37 -10.31 1.54 3.56
C GLY A 37 -10.73 2.91 4.07
N LEU A 38 -11.77 2.84 4.90
CA LEU A 38 -12.37 3.95 5.62
C LEU A 38 -12.49 3.57 7.09
N VAL A 39 -11.98 4.42 7.96
CA VAL A 39 -12.12 4.27 9.43
C VAL A 39 -13.07 5.34 9.94
N ILE A 40 -14.10 4.91 10.66
CA ILE A 40 -15.13 5.79 11.22
C ILE A 40 -15.38 5.45 12.69
N ASP A 41 -15.81 6.43 13.43
CA ASP A 41 -16.34 6.28 14.79
C ASP A 41 -17.65 5.48 14.73
N ALA A 42 -17.76 4.44 15.53
CA ALA A 42 -18.93 3.55 15.54
C ALA A 42 -20.22 4.23 15.98
N GLU A 43 -20.13 5.28 16.77
CA GLU A 43 -21.31 5.98 17.32
C GLU A 43 -21.73 7.15 16.42
N SER A 44 -20.77 8.02 16.07
CA SER A 44 -21.07 9.27 15.35
C SER A 44 -21.00 9.10 13.83
N GLU A 45 -20.44 8.01 13.32
CA GLU A 45 -20.10 7.77 11.93
C GLU A 45 -19.12 8.79 11.30
N ALA A 46 -18.54 9.62 12.14
CA ALA A 46 -17.53 10.59 11.72
C ALA A 46 -16.23 9.90 11.30
N PRO A 47 -15.54 10.40 10.27
CA PRO A 47 -14.25 9.84 9.89
C PRO A 47 -13.21 10.03 11.00
N VAL A 48 -12.39 9.01 11.22
CA VAL A 48 -11.29 9.04 12.20
C VAL A 48 -9.98 9.17 11.44
N ASN A 49 -9.28 10.28 11.71
CA ASN A 49 -7.98 10.55 11.10
C ASN A 49 -6.82 10.06 11.99
N HIS A 50 -5.61 10.06 11.45
CA HIS A 50 -4.36 9.73 12.14
C HIS A 50 -4.29 8.32 12.75
N MET A 51 -5.18 7.41 12.37
CA MET A 51 -5.05 6.01 12.73
C MET A 51 -3.91 5.36 11.97
N GLU A 52 -3.04 4.64 12.66
CA GLU A 52 -2.02 3.82 12.06
C GLU A 52 -2.62 2.49 11.61
N ILE A 53 -2.36 2.12 10.36
CA ILE A 53 -2.74 0.84 9.78
C ILE A 53 -1.45 0.07 9.47
N LEU A 54 -1.17 -0.93 10.29
CA LEU A 54 -0.08 -1.87 10.06
C LEU A 54 -0.60 -3.05 9.25
N ILE A 55 0.03 -3.33 8.12
CA ILE A 55 -0.39 -4.38 7.18
C ILE A 55 0.73 -5.40 7.06
N GLU A 56 0.41 -6.64 7.36
CA GLU A 56 1.34 -7.77 7.38
C GLU A 56 0.78 -8.95 6.60
N TRP A 57 1.62 -9.69 5.88
CA TRP A 57 1.31 -11.00 5.31
C TRP A 57 2.58 -11.83 5.14
N GLU A 58 2.41 -13.15 5.02
CA GLU A 58 3.52 -14.11 5.13
C GLU A 58 4.65 -13.94 4.11
N SER A 59 4.37 -13.35 2.95
CA SER A 59 5.35 -13.22 1.86
C SER A 59 6.18 -11.94 1.94
N VAL A 60 5.98 -11.07 2.94
CA VAL A 60 6.64 -9.77 3.02
C VAL A 60 7.52 -9.68 4.24
N GLU A 61 8.80 -9.42 4.00
CA GLU A 61 9.79 -9.30 5.07
C GLU A 61 9.58 -8.09 6.00
N SER A 62 8.88 -7.08 5.52
CA SER A 62 8.65 -5.84 6.27
C SER A 62 7.18 -5.43 6.20
N PRO A 63 6.54 -5.12 7.33
CA PRO A 63 5.17 -4.64 7.32
C PRO A 63 5.05 -3.30 6.60
N VAL A 64 3.89 -3.08 6.00
CA VAL A 64 3.54 -1.78 5.39
C VAL A 64 2.74 -0.97 6.40
N VAL A 65 3.13 0.27 6.61
CA VAL A 65 2.45 1.20 7.53
C VAL A 65 1.85 2.33 6.71
N VAL A 66 0.56 2.58 6.90
CA VAL A 66 -0.15 3.72 6.33
C VAL A 66 -1.00 4.40 7.40
N TYR A 67 -1.40 5.63 7.15
CA TYR A 67 -2.20 6.41 8.10
C TYR A 67 -3.50 6.86 7.45
N THR A 68 -4.56 6.97 8.26
CA THR A 68 -5.80 7.56 7.77
C THR A 68 -5.64 9.07 7.60
N SER A 69 -6.25 9.58 6.53
CA SER A 69 -6.36 11.00 6.23
C SER A 69 -7.41 11.68 7.12
N ASP A 70 -7.55 13.01 6.98
CA ASP A 70 -8.62 13.81 7.59
C ASP A 70 -10.05 13.35 7.24
N LYS A 71 -10.18 12.54 6.19
CA LYS A 71 -11.43 11.90 5.76
C LYS A 71 -11.56 10.44 6.22
N GLY A 72 -10.70 9.99 7.13
CA GLY A 72 -10.66 8.62 7.63
C GLY A 72 -10.22 7.58 6.60
N ARG A 73 -9.72 7.98 5.43
CA ARG A 73 -9.34 7.06 4.33
C ARG A 73 -7.88 6.70 4.37
N PHE A 74 -7.60 5.45 4.06
CA PHE A 74 -6.27 4.96 3.75
C PHE A 74 -6.26 4.22 2.42
N SER A 75 -5.13 4.18 1.75
CA SER A 75 -4.91 3.44 0.51
C SER A 75 -3.44 3.08 0.37
N THR A 76 -3.17 1.87 -0.09
CA THR A 76 -1.82 1.40 -0.40
C THR A 76 -1.83 0.37 -1.52
N MET A 77 -0.68 0.20 -2.17
CA MET A 77 -0.44 -0.88 -3.12
C MET A 77 0.47 -1.92 -2.48
N LEU A 78 0.10 -3.16 -2.57
CA LEU A 78 0.82 -4.29 -2.01
C LEU A 78 1.25 -5.22 -3.15
N ALA A 79 2.44 -5.82 -3.05
CA ALA A 79 2.81 -6.90 -3.94
C ALA A 79 1.85 -8.09 -3.71
N ALA A 80 1.39 -8.72 -4.78
CA ALA A 80 0.55 -9.90 -4.64
C ALA A 80 1.32 -11.04 -3.95
N PRO A 81 0.63 -11.89 -3.18
CA PRO A 81 1.24 -13.07 -2.60
C PRO A 81 1.71 -14.04 -3.67
N ASP A 82 2.80 -14.75 -3.41
CA ASP A 82 3.32 -15.78 -4.31
C ASP A 82 2.46 -17.06 -4.29
N ASN A 83 1.70 -17.25 -3.22
CA ASN A 83 0.89 -18.45 -3.02
C ASN A 83 -0.50 -18.09 -2.48
N TYR A 84 -1.49 -18.91 -2.82
CA TYR A 84 -2.87 -18.79 -2.37
C TYR A 84 -3.33 -20.09 -1.67
N PRO A 85 -4.24 -20.00 -0.69
CA PRO A 85 -4.80 -18.78 -0.12
C PRO A 85 -3.77 -18.00 0.69
N ALA A 86 -3.88 -16.68 0.70
CA ALA A 86 -3.03 -15.80 1.49
C ALA A 86 -3.85 -15.02 2.52
N VAL A 87 -3.25 -14.74 3.67
CA VAL A 87 -3.88 -13.97 4.74
C VAL A 87 -3.13 -12.67 4.94
N ILE A 88 -3.85 -11.56 4.77
CA ILE A 88 -3.37 -10.22 5.10
C ILE A 88 -3.93 -9.86 6.48
N SER A 89 -3.07 -9.48 7.41
CA SER A 89 -3.44 -8.99 8.73
C SER A 89 -3.35 -7.46 8.75
N LEU A 90 -4.42 -6.80 9.16
CA LEU A 90 -4.47 -5.36 9.38
C LEU A 90 -4.59 -5.09 10.86
N THR A 91 -3.66 -4.34 11.41
CA THR A 91 -3.76 -3.82 12.78
C THR A 91 -4.00 -2.33 12.72
N ILE A 92 -5.12 -1.88 13.25
CA ILE A 92 -5.52 -0.46 13.32
C ILE A 92 -5.26 0.02 14.72
N SER A 93 -4.45 1.05 14.87
CA SER A 93 -4.04 1.59 16.19
C SER A 93 -4.22 3.09 16.24
N ASP A 94 -4.72 3.56 17.36
CA ASP A 94 -4.72 4.97 17.70
C ASP A 94 -3.34 5.32 18.25
N ILE A 95 -2.64 6.24 17.57
CA ILE A 95 -1.26 6.60 17.93
C ILE A 95 -1.14 8.00 18.52
N ASP A 96 -2.19 8.79 18.46
CA ASP A 96 -2.21 10.17 18.98
C ASP A 96 -3.09 10.35 20.23
N GLY A 97 -3.74 9.28 20.66
CA GLY A 97 -4.51 9.22 21.88
C GLY A 97 -5.77 10.10 21.82
N GLU A 98 -5.90 11.05 22.74
CA GLU A 98 -7.09 11.92 22.82
C GLU A 98 -7.13 13.00 21.73
N GLU A 99 -6.06 13.17 20.98
CA GLU A 99 -6.03 14.10 19.85
C GLU A 99 -6.90 13.58 18.69
N ASN A 100 -7.19 14.44 17.73
CA ASN A 100 -7.92 14.08 16.48
C ASN A 100 -9.24 13.30 16.64
N GLY A 101 -10.00 13.59 17.67
CA GLY A 101 -11.37 13.09 17.81
C GLY A 101 -11.61 12.18 19.00
N GLY A 102 -10.61 11.92 19.82
CA GLY A 102 -10.66 11.12 21.03
C GLY A 102 -10.00 9.76 20.90
N LEU A 103 -9.80 9.10 22.01
CA LEU A 103 -9.13 7.81 22.11
C LEU A 103 -10.03 6.70 21.55
N PHE A 104 -9.50 5.88 20.63
CA PHE A 104 -10.20 4.74 20.04
C PHE A 104 -9.55 3.41 20.42
N GLU A 105 -10.37 2.38 20.52
CA GLU A 105 -9.88 1.01 20.72
C GLU A 105 -9.26 0.50 19.40
N GLY A 106 -8.08 -0.13 19.51
CA GLY A 106 -7.43 -0.76 18.36
C GLY A 106 -8.24 -1.96 17.84
N LEU A 107 -8.09 -2.25 16.56
CA LEU A 107 -8.74 -3.37 15.89
C LEU A 107 -7.70 -4.20 15.12
N ILE A 108 -7.86 -5.53 15.16
CA ILE A 108 -7.12 -6.44 14.28
C ILE A 108 -8.13 -7.16 13.38
N ASP A 109 -7.91 -7.06 12.08
CA ASP A 109 -8.69 -7.76 11.06
C ASP A 109 -7.81 -8.65 10.19
N LYS A 110 -8.39 -9.74 9.66
CA LYS A 110 -7.70 -10.67 8.77
C LYS A 110 -8.50 -10.88 7.51
N ILE A 111 -7.89 -10.53 6.39
CA ILE A 111 -8.46 -10.68 5.07
C ILE A 111 -7.84 -11.92 4.42
N THR A 112 -8.66 -12.86 4.00
CA THR A 112 -8.20 -14.03 3.26
C THR A 112 -8.43 -13.83 1.78
N ILE A 113 -7.36 -13.94 1.01
CA ILE A 113 -7.38 -13.92 -0.46
C ILE A 113 -7.31 -15.37 -0.92
N LEU A 114 -8.37 -15.88 -1.55
CA LEU A 114 -8.48 -17.28 -1.92
C LEU A 114 -7.75 -17.63 -3.22
N GLU A 115 -7.76 -16.71 -4.18
CA GLU A 115 -7.15 -16.91 -5.49
C GLU A 115 -6.65 -15.61 -6.10
N GLU A 116 -5.82 -15.72 -7.12
CA GLU A 116 -5.35 -14.59 -7.89
C GLU A 116 -6.53 -13.87 -8.55
N GLY A 117 -6.67 -12.58 -8.27
CA GLY A 117 -7.71 -11.72 -8.85
C GLY A 117 -8.88 -11.40 -7.95
N ASP A 118 -9.02 -12.01 -6.76
CA ASP A 118 -10.06 -11.68 -5.79
C ASP A 118 -10.10 -10.19 -5.39
N TYR A 119 -8.97 -9.50 -5.52
CA TYR A 119 -8.80 -8.09 -5.16
C TYR A 119 -8.48 -7.15 -6.35
N ARG A 120 -8.83 -7.55 -7.57
CA ARG A 120 -8.62 -6.70 -8.77
C ARG A 120 -9.50 -5.46 -8.79
N GLU A 121 -10.67 -5.52 -8.16
CA GLU A 121 -11.53 -4.36 -7.95
C GLU A 121 -11.42 -3.91 -6.50
N PRO A 122 -11.11 -2.63 -6.23
CA PRO A 122 -10.94 -2.14 -4.87
C PRO A 122 -12.28 -2.19 -4.14
N SER A 123 -12.41 -3.14 -3.23
CA SER A 123 -13.46 -3.12 -2.22
C SER A 123 -13.01 -2.18 -1.12
N ILE A 124 -13.77 -1.11 -0.87
CA ILE A 124 -13.47 -0.20 0.24
C ILE A 124 -13.85 -0.90 1.54
N LEU A 125 -12.84 -1.26 2.31
CA LEU A 125 -13.01 -1.82 3.65
C LEU A 125 -13.51 -0.72 4.59
N THR A 126 -14.51 -1.01 5.40
CA THR A 126 -15.03 -0.03 6.36
C THR A 126 -14.87 -0.57 7.77
N TYR A 127 -14.09 0.15 8.57
CA TYR A 127 -13.82 -0.16 9.96
C TYR A 127 -14.53 0.82 10.87
N ARG A 128 -15.32 0.28 11.81
CA ARG A 128 -16.03 1.05 12.84
C ARG A 128 -15.31 0.85 14.16
N LEU A 129 -14.72 1.91 14.69
CA LEU A 129 -13.97 1.86 15.95
C LEU A 129 -14.82 2.38 17.09
N SER A 130 -14.82 1.64 18.20
CA SER A 130 -15.38 2.11 19.45
C SER A 130 -14.42 3.05 20.16
N ARG A 131 -14.96 4.02 20.86
CA ARG A 131 -14.16 4.87 21.74
C ARG A 131 -13.68 4.07 22.95
N ALA A 132 -12.40 4.20 23.27
CA ALA A 132 -11.88 3.62 24.48
C ALA A 132 -12.49 4.33 25.68
N THR A 133 -13.06 3.57 26.60
CA THR A 133 -13.46 4.10 27.88
C THR A 133 -12.20 4.38 28.71
N ALA A 134 -12.01 5.62 29.14
CA ALA A 134 -10.96 5.92 30.11
C ALA A 134 -11.18 4.99 31.30
N SER A 135 -10.27 4.02 31.50
CA SER A 135 -10.30 3.20 32.69
C SER A 135 -10.12 4.13 33.88
N GLU A 136 -11.17 4.29 34.69
CA GLU A 136 -11.04 4.94 36.00
C GLU A 136 -9.95 4.16 36.74
N SER A 137 -8.75 4.73 36.77
CA SER A 137 -7.73 4.31 37.71
C SER A 137 -8.26 4.70 39.09
N SER A 138 -8.96 3.75 39.74
CA SER A 138 -9.30 3.89 41.14
C SER A 138 -8.02 4.18 41.91
N PRO A 139 -7.92 5.31 42.59
CA PRO A 139 -6.82 5.54 43.52
C PRO A 139 -6.91 4.47 44.61
N GLN A 140 -5.96 3.54 44.59
CA GLN A 140 -5.76 2.68 45.76
C GLN A 140 -5.29 3.60 46.89
N SER A 141 -6.22 3.97 47.76
CA SER A 141 -5.92 4.56 49.04
C SER A 141 -5.16 3.55 49.89
N LEU A 142 -3.94 3.90 50.26
CA LEU A 142 -3.13 3.29 51.31
C LEU A 142 -3.72 3.61 52.69
#